data_6cd398a86a20d0cbf1a7d64da243e85a
#
_entry.id   6cd398a86a20d0cbf1a7d64da243e85a
#
_cell.length_a   1.000
_cell.length_b   1.000
_cell.length_c   1.000
_cell.angle_alpha   90.00
_cell.angle_beta   90.00
_cell.angle_gamma   90.00
#
_symmetry.space_group_name_H-M   'P 1'
#
loop_
_entity.id
_entity.type
_entity.pdbx_description
1 polymer ?
#
loop_
_entity_poly.entity_id
_entity_poly.type
_entity_poly.pdbx_seq_one_letter_code
_entity_poly.pdbx_strand_id
1 'polypeptide(L)'
;AGSVEAFVPRMNALARRLGMTGSRFGDPCGLEAIGQRSSARDLLRLGGAALAQPAIAARVRLPEATIDTLGAGARRLAFVNGNALVGRVDGVIGMKSGFTSRAGKCVIAVAVRGAHHVWLVMLGAEERWWTAAGMIDAAFATVPAPRA
;
A
#
# COMPACT_ATOMS: atom_id res chain seq x y z
N ALA A 1 12.47 -14.94 9.45
CA ALA A 1 11.68 -15.86 10.28
C ALA A 1 11.98 -17.34 9.98
N GLY A 2 12.68 -17.63 8.91
CA GLY A 2 13.09 -19.00 8.52
C GLY A 2 12.06 -19.76 7.68
N SER A 3 10.76 -19.62 7.97
CA SER A 3 9.71 -20.26 7.17
C SER A 3 8.43 -19.42 7.16
N VAL A 4 7.49 -19.76 6.28
CA VAL A 4 6.15 -19.16 6.19
C VAL A 4 5.37 -19.42 7.48
N GLU A 5 5.43 -20.63 7.99
CA GLU A 5 4.75 -21.06 9.22
C GLU A 5 5.22 -20.26 10.44
N ALA A 6 6.51 -19.89 10.51
CA ALA A 6 7.06 -19.04 11.55
C ALA A 6 6.75 -17.55 11.33
N PHE A 7 6.58 -17.12 10.09
CA PHE A 7 6.37 -15.71 9.77
C PHE A 7 4.91 -15.26 9.91
N VAL A 8 3.93 -16.06 9.46
CA VAL A 8 2.50 -15.73 9.53
C VAL A 8 2.02 -15.41 10.96
N PRO A 9 2.41 -16.14 12.02
CA PRO A 9 2.08 -15.75 13.39
C PRO A 9 2.62 -14.36 13.78
N ARG A 10 3.79 -13.96 13.28
CA ARG A 10 4.36 -12.62 13.52
C ARG A 10 3.56 -11.53 12.82
N MET A 11 3.10 -11.78 11.58
CA MET A 11 2.19 -10.87 10.87
C MET A 11 0.91 -10.65 11.67
N ASN A 12 0.28 -11.71 12.14
CA ASN A 12 -0.95 -11.63 12.93
C ASN A 12 -0.73 -11.01 14.32
N ALA A 13 0.44 -11.22 14.95
CA ALA A 13 0.80 -10.54 16.18
C ALA A 13 0.95 -9.01 15.97
N LEU A 14 1.59 -8.59 14.86
CA LEU A 14 1.67 -7.18 14.50
C LEU A 14 0.29 -6.59 14.22
N ALA A 15 -0.56 -7.29 13.48
CA ALA A 15 -1.93 -6.85 13.21
C ALA A 15 -2.72 -6.58 14.51
N ARG A 16 -2.63 -7.49 15.49
CA ARG A 16 -3.24 -7.27 16.81
C ARG A 16 -2.68 -6.03 17.53
N ARG A 17 -1.37 -5.82 17.52
CA ARG A 17 -0.74 -4.63 18.13
C ARG A 17 -1.19 -3.33 17.46
N LEU A 18 -1.47 -3.36 16.16
CA LEU A 18 -1.99 -2.21 15.40
C LEU A 18 -3.51 -2.05 15.55
N GLY A 19 -4.18 -2.87 16.33
CA GLY A 19 -5.63 -2.83 16.49
C GLY A 19 -6.42 -3.25 15.24
N MET A 20 -5.84 -4.09 14.39
CA MET A 20 -6.47 -4.60 13.14
C MET A 20 -7.39 -5.77 13.45
N THR A 21 -8.54 -5.49 14.05
CA THR A 21 -9.47 -6.52 14.57
C THR A 21 -10.22 -7.29 13.48
N GLY A 22 -10.36 -6.72 12.30
CA GLY A 22 -11.00 -7.34 11.13
C GLY A 22 -10.02 -8.12 10.23
N SER A 23 -8.73 -8.18 10.60
CA SER A 23 -7.70 -8.75 9.75
C SER A 23 -7.17 -10.09 10.26
N ARG A 24 -6.91 -10.99 9.31
CA ARG A 24 -6.19 -12.24 9.52
C ARG A 24 -5.34 -12.53 8.29
N PHE A 25 -4.07 -12.77 8.49
CA PHE A 25 -3.12 -13.14 7.45
C PHE A 25 -2.85 -14.65 7.49
N GLY A 26 -2.80 -15.27 6.33
CA GLY A 26 -2.49 -16.69 6.15
C GLY A 26 -1.30 -16.93 5.23
N ASP A 27 -0.89 -15.88 4.47
CA ASP A 27 0.19 -15.95 3.50
C ASP A 27 0.99 -14.63 3.49
N PRO A 28 2.35 -14.67 3.45
CA PRO A 28 3.18 -13.48 3.43
C PRO A 28 3.38 -12.87 2.03
N CYS A 29 3.08 -13.63 0.97
CA CYS A 29 3.32 -13.22 -0.43
C CYS A 29 2.16 -12.40 -1.01
N GLY A 30 1.03 -12.31 -0.29
CA GLY A 30 -0.18 -11.64 -0.77
C GLY A 30 -1.02 -12.52 -1.69
N LEU A 31 -0.79 -13.81 -1.67
CA LEU A 31 -1.62 -14.82 -2.33
C LEU A 31 -2.82 -15.18 -1.44
N GLU A 32 -3.77 -15.90 -2.02
CA GLU A 32 -4.97 -16.30 -1.31
C GLU A 32 -4.68 -17.47 -0.36
N ALA A 33 -5.03 -17.28 0.91
CA ALA A 33 -4.98 -18.32 1.92
C ALA A 33 -6.35 -18.46 2.60
N ILE A 34 -6.66 -19.66 3.09
CA ILE A 34 -7.93 -19.95 3.75
C ILE A 34 -8.11 -19.03 4.97
N GLY A 35 -9.23 -18.31 5.00
CA GLY A 35 -9.57 -17.39 6.07
C GLY A 35 -8.77 -16.09 6.10
N GLN A 36 -7.90 -15.83 5.11
CA GLN A 36 -7.23 -14.54 4.97
C GLN A 36 -8.25 -13.45 4.65
N ARG A 37 -8.18 -12.36 5.40
CA ARG A 37 -9.08 -11.21 5.23
C ARG A 37 -8.50 -9.95 5.84
N SER A 38 -9.00 -8.81 5.40
CA SER A 38 -8.74 -7.52 6.02
C SER A 38 -9.92 -6.57 5.79
N SER A 39 -9.88 -5.39 6.39
CA SER A 39 -10.81 -4.30 6.17
C SER A 39 -10.09 -3.05 5.72
N ALA A 40 -10.78 -2.13 5.05
CA ALA A 40 -10.21 -0.85 4.64
C ALA A 40 -9.65 -0.07 5.85
N ARG A 41 -10.36 -0.09 6.98
CA ARG A 41 -9.91 0.55 8.23
C ARG A 41 -8.61 -0.06 8.76
N ASP A 42 -8.48 -1.37 8.72
CA ASP A 42 -7.27 -2.05 9.20
C ASP A 42 -6.08 -1.82 8.26
N LEU A 43 -6.34 -1.83 6.96
CA LEU A 43 -5.31 -1.52 5.97
C LEU A 43 -4.84 -0.06 6.05
N LEU A 44 -5.71 0.87 6.46
CA LEU A 44 -5.33 2.24 6.75
C LEU A 44 -4.35 2.31 7.94
N ARG A 45 -4.62 1.57 9.03
CA ARG A 45 -3.71 1.46 10.19
C ARG A 45 -2.37 0.87 9.80
N LEU A 46 -2.40 -0.21 9.02
CA LEU A 46 -1.19 -0.85 8.51
C LEU A 46 -0.38 0.09 7.62
N GLY A 47 -1.06 0.79 6.71
CA GLY A 47 -0.45 1.78 5.82
C GLY A 47 0.26 2.89 6.60
N GLY A 48 -0.39 3.45 7.62
CA GLY A 48 0.20 4.46 8.49
C GLY A 48 1.45 3.96 9.23
N ALA A 49 1.35 2.76 9.83
CA ALA A 49 2.49 2.13 10.50
C ALA A 49 3.66 1.81 9.54
N ALA A 50 3.35 1.40 8.31
CA ALA A 50 4.34 1.14 7.28
C ALA A 50 5.02 2.44 6.81
N LEU A 51 4.25 3.50 6.56
CA LEU A 51 4.79 4.79 6.13
C LEU A 51 5.67 5.46 7.20
N ALA A 52 5.43 5.17 8.47
CA ALA A 52 6.28 5.62 9.58
C ALA A 52 7.67 4.96 9.58
N GLN A 53 7.90 3.91 8.77
CA GLN A 53 9.21 3.29 8.61
C GLN A 53 9.99 3.98 7.48
N PRO A 54 11.11 4.67 7.75
CA PRO A 54 11.83 5.45 6.72
C PRO A 54 12.22 4.63 5.49
N ALA A 55 12.63 3.38 5.71
CA ALA A 55 12.99 2.47 4.63
C ALA A 55 11.82 2.13 3.71
N ILE A 56 10.60 2.03 4.22
CA ILE A 56 9.38 1.80 3.42
C ILE A 56 8.97 3.11 2.76
N ALA A 57 8.90 4.21 3.51
CA ALA A 57 8.52 5.52 3.01
C ALA A 57 9.38 5.98 1.82
N ALA A 58 10.68 5.73 1.86
CA ALA A 58 11.59 6.05 0.76
C ALA A 58 11.29 5.25 -0.52
N ARG A 59 10.84 4.00 -0.38
CA ARG A 59 10.65 3.10 -1.53
C ARG A 59 9.26 3.19 -2.16
N VAL A 60 8.22 3.36 -1.35
CA VAL A 60 6.84 3.36 -1.88
C VAL A 60 6.54 4.55 -2.77
N ARG A 61 7.32 5.62 -2.66
CA ARG A 61 7.18 6.85 -3.47
C ARG A 61 7.91 6.82 -4.81
N LEU A 62 8.79 5.83 -5.03
CA LEU A 62 9.52 5.73 -6.28
C LEU A 62 8.57 5.25 -7.39
N PRO A 63 8.43 5.96 -8.53
CA PRO A 63 7.64 5.49 -9.66
C PRO A 63 8.31 4.27 -10.33
N GLU A 64 9.64 4.23 -10.29
CA GLU A 64 10.47 3.13 -10.80
C GLU A 64 11.74 2.97 -9.97
N ALA A 65 12.35 1.81 -10.04
CA ALA A 65 13.64 1.53 -9.39
C ALA A 65 14.43 0.50 -10.19
N THR A 66 15.75 0.58 -10.09
CA THR A 66 16.66 -0.41 -10.65
C THR A 66 17.47 -1.05 -9.52
N ILE A 67 17.65 -2.36 -9.57
CA ILE A 67 18.44 -3.13 -8.61
C ILE A 67 19.46 -3.95 -9.38
N ASP A 68 20.72 -3.89 -8.97
CA ASP A 68 21.75 -4.79 -9.44
C ASP A 68 21.81 -6.00 -8.52
N THR A 69 21.66 -7.21 -9.08
CA THR A 69 21.82 -8.46 -8.31
C THR A 69 23.30 -8.72 -8.09
N LEU A 70 23.63 -9.48 -7.06
CA LEU A 70 25.00 -9.82 -6.68
C LEU A 70 25.33 -11.27 -7.08
N GLY A 71 26.63 -11.56 -7.24
CA GLY A 71 27.15 -12.92 -7.48
C GLY A 71 27.37 -13.27 -8.96
N ALA A 72 27.73 -14.52 -9.19
CA ALA A 72 27.93 -15.03 -10.54
C ALA A 72 26.61 -14.98 -11.34
N GLY A 73 26.59 -14.24 -12.45
CA GLY A 73 25.37 -13.94 -13.19
C GLY A 73 24.63 -12.69 -12.74
N ALA A 74 25.33 -11.74 -12.10
CA ALA A 74 24.78 -10.44 -11.74
C ALA A 74 24.11 -9.76 -12.94
N ARG A 75 22.91 -9.23 -12.72
CA ARG A 75 22.11 -8.54 -13.74
C ARG A 75 21.36 -7.38 -13.14
N ARG A 76 21.05 -6.40 -13.97
CA ARG A 76 20.22 -5.26 -13.64
C ARG A 76 18.75 -5.60 -13.84
N LEU A 77 17.94 -5.38 -12.80
CA LEU A 77 16.50 -5.56 -12.80
C LEU A 77 15.80 -4.21 -12.65
N ALA A 78 14.96 -3.85 -13.60
CA ALA A 78 14.12 -2.67 -13.54
C ALA A 78 12.73 -3.03 -13.00
N PHE A 79 12.20 -2.20 -12.13
CA PHE A 79 10.88 -2.35 -11.51
C PHE A 79 10.09 -1.07 -11.72
N VAL A 80 8.81 -1.21 -12.06
CA VAL A 80 7.84 -0.11 -12.08
C VAL A 80 6.93 -0.25 -10.85
N ASN A 81 6.59 0.86 -10.23
CA ASN A 81 5.70 0.86 -9.08
C ASN A 81 4.33 0.30 -9.47
N GLY A 82 3.88 -0.73 -8.76
CA GLY A 82 2.56 -1.34 -8.99
C GLY A 82 1.38 -0.41 -8.62
N ASN A 83 1.63 0.70 -7.91
CA ASN A 83 0.65 1.75 -7.70
C ASN A 83 0.78 2.80 -8.82
N ALA A 84 -0.08 2.69 -9.84
CA ALA A 84 -0.02 3.56 -11.01
C ALA A 84 -0.35 5.04 -10.74
N LEU A 85 -0.76 5.41 -9.53
CA LEU A 85 -0.99 6.81 -9.14
C LEU A 85 0.32 7.54 -8.82
N VAL A 86 1.35 6.80 -8.39
CA VAL A 86 2.66 7.37 -8.05
C VAL A 86 3.32 7.95 -9.30
N GLY A 87 3.71 9.22 -9.23
CA GLY A 87 4.29 9.96 -10.35
C GLY A 87 3.28 10.43 -11.41
N ARG A 88 1.96 10.14 -11.24
CA ARG A 88 0.92 10.54 -12.19
C ARG A 88 -0.18 11.40 -11.57
N VAL A 89 -0.47 11.22 -10.30
CA VAL A 89 -1.45 12.00 -9.56
C VAL A 89 -0.72 12.89 -8.57
N ASP A 90 -1.00 14.17 -8.62
CA ASP A 90 -0.33 15.16 -7.78
C ASP A 90 -0.42 14.83 -6.31
N GLY A 91 0.73 14.92 -5.64
CA GLY A 91 0.87 14.64 -4.22
C GLY A 91 0.86 13.16 -3.83
N VAL A 92 0.58 12.20 -4.73
CA VAL A 92 0.58 10.76 -4.35
C VAL A 92 2.00 10.26 -4.09
N ILE A 93 2.25 9.80 -2.86
CA ILE A 93 3.54 9.32 -2.37
C ILE A 93 3.61 7.83 -2.07
N GLY A 94 2.59 7.07 -2.39
CA GLY A 94 2.53 5.62 -2.15
C GLY A 94 1.08 5.14 -2.12
N MET A 95 0.78 3.94 -1.73
CA MET A 95 1.50 2.91 -0.98
C MET A 95 1.56 1.59 -1.77
N LYS A 96 0.46 0.79 -1.70
CA LYS A 96 0.44 -0.60 -2.19
C LYS A 96 -0.80 -0.90 -3.00
N SER A 97 -0.63 -1.52 -4.13
CA SER A 97 -1.72 -2.13 -4.91
C SER A 97 -1.69 -3.65 -4.81
N GLY A 98 -2.80 -4.28 -5.09
CA GLY A 98 -2.93 -5.72 -5.17
C GLY A 98 -4.07 -6.13 -6.10
N PHE A 99 -3.98 -7.35 -6.60
CA PHE A 99 -5.04 -8.00 -7.36
C PHE A 99 -4.95 -9.51 -7.19
N THR A 100 -6.06 -10.12 -6.88
CA THR A 100 -6.31 -11.56 -7.09
C THR A 100 -7.73 -11.71 -7.63
N SER A 101 -8.06 -12.86 -8.22
CA SER A 101 -9.41 -13.11 -8.75
C SER A 101 -10.51 -13.02 -7.68
N ARG A 102 -10.19 -13.35 -6.43
CA ARG A 102 -11.15 -13.30 -5.31
C ARG A 102 -11.19 -11.94 -4.61
N ALA A 103 -10.05 -11.28 -4.48
CA ALA A 103 -9.98 -9.98 -3.80
C ALA A 103 -10.38 -8.81 -4.70
N GLY A 104 -10.34 -9.00 -6.03
CA GLY A 104 -10.51 -7.92 -6.99
C GLY A 104 -9.35 -6.92 -6.98
N LYS A 105 -9.53 -5.79 -7.64
CA LYS A 105 -8.52 -4.72 -7.71
C LYS A 105 -8.53 -3.92 -6.39
N CYS A 106 -7.40 -3.92 -5.68
CA CYS A 106 -7.24 -3.21 -4.41
C CYS A 106 -6.12 -2.17 -4.49
N VAL A 107 -6.25 -1.09 -3.73
CA VAL A 107 -5.20 -0.09 -3.56
C VAL A 107 -5.29 0.58 -2.18
N ILE A 108 -4.12 0.82 -1.60
CA ILE A 108 -3.92 1.80 -0.53
C ILE A 108 -3.12 2.93 -1.16
N ALA A 109 -3.62 4.14 -1.11
CA ALA A 109 -2.92 5.33 -1.57
C ALA A 109 -2.84 6.37 -0.45
N VAL A 110 -1.78 7.15 -0.46
CA VAL A 110 -1.64 8.35 0.35
C VAL A 110 -1.16 9.48 -0.53
N ALA A 111 -1.81 10.61 -0.43
CA ALA A 111 -1.45 11.83 -1.12
C ALA A 111 -1.23 12.97 -0.12
N VAL A 112 -0.26 13.82 -0.40
CA VAL A 112 0.10 14.99 0.42
C VAL A 112 0.11 16.23 -0.46
N ARG A 113 -0.70 17.22 -0.09
CA ARG A 113 -0.69 18.55 -0.73
C ARG A 113 -0.62 19.62 0.36
N GLY A 114 0.47 20.37 0.38
CA GLY A 114 0.75 21.30 1.49
C GLY A 114 0.80 20.56 2.84
N ALA A 115 0.04 21.01 3.81
CA ALA A 115 -0.04 20.41 5.14
C ALA A 115 -1.07 19.27 5.24
N HIS A 116 -1.81 18.97 4.17
CA HIS A 116 -2.93 18.04 4.19
C HIS A 116 -2.55 16.67 3.64
N HIS A 117 -3.04 15.63 4.31
CA HIS A 117 -2.85 14.24 3.95
C HIS A 117 -4.20 13.58 3.65
N VAL A 118 -4.32 12.99 2.50
CA VAL A 118 -5.48 12.17 2.12
C VAL A 118 -5.04 10.71 2.03
N TRP A 119 -5.74 9.85 2.76
CA TRP A 119 -5.58 8.41 2.69
C TRP A 119 -6.77 7.77 2.01
N LEU A 120 -6.53 6.93 1.04
CA LEU A 120 -7.53 6.19 0.30
C LEU A 120 -7.26 4.70 0.41
N VAL A 121 -8.28 3.92 0.76
CA VAL A 121 -8.26 2.46 0.68
C VAL A 121 -9.45 1.98 -0.12
N MET A 122 -9.19 1.32 -1.23
CA MET A 122 -10.21 0.69 -2.07
C MET A 122 -9.98 -0.82 -2.11
N LEU A 123 -11.05 -1.60 -1.96
CA LEU A 123 -11.05 -3.05 -1.99
C LEU A 123 -12.08 -3.52 -3.01
N GLY A 124 -11.71 -4.45 -3.89
CA GLY A 124 -12.62 -5.03 -4.88
C GLY A 124 -13.17 -4.03 -5.91
N ALA A 125 -12.40 -3.00 -6.26
CA ALA A 125 -12.85 -1.97 -7.19
C ALA A 125 -12.89 -2.47 -8.63
N GLU A 126 -13.90 -2.04 -9.41
CA GLU A 126 -13.95 -2.31 -10.85
C GLU A 126 -12.91 -1.49 -11.61
N GLU A 127 -12.90 -0.14 -11.39
CA GLU A 127 -11.96 0.81 -11.99
C GLU A 127 -11.12 1.50 -10.91
N ARG A 128 -10.01 0.84 -10.55
CA ARG A 128 -9.16 1.24 -9.43
C ARG A 128 -8.47 2.59 -9.62
N TRP A 129 -7.81 2.80 -10.77
CA TRP A 129 -6.90 3.95 -10.92
C TRP A 129 -7.64 5.24 -11.18
N TRP A 130 -8.61 5.22 -12.08
CA TRP A 130 -9.40 6.39 -12.42
C TRP A 130 -10.24 6.86 -11.25
N THR A 131 -10.93 5.93 -10.61
CA THR A 131 -11.75 6.22 -9.43
C THR A 131 -10.90 6.75 -8.28
N ALA A 132 -9.74 6.15 -8.01
CA ALA A 132 -8.85 6.59 -6.93
C ALA A 132 -8.32 8.01 -7.17
N ALA A 133 -7.93 8.35 -8.41
CA ALA A 133 -7.49 9.70 -8.76
C ALA A 133 -8.58 10.73 -8.49
N GLY A 134 -9.80 10.51 -9.01
CA GLY A 134 -10.94 11.40 -8.80
C GLY A 134 -11.32 11.55 -7.32
N MET A 135 -11.28 10.47 -6.54
CA MET A 135 -11.57 10.53 -5.10
C MET A 135 -10.51 11.33 -4.32
N ILE A 136 -9.24 11.20 -4.68
CA ILE A 136 -8.15 11.98 -4.06
C ILE A 136 -8.34 13.46 -4.38
N ASP A 137 -8.60 13.83 -5.63
CA ASP A 137 -8.80 15.21 -6.04
C ASP A 137 -10.04 15.81 -5.38
N ALA A 138 -11.15 15.08 -5.35
CA ALA A 138 -12.37 15.51 -4.65
C ALA A 138 -12.13 15.74 -3.15
N ALA A 139 -11.36 14.85 -2.49
CA ALA A 139 -11.04 15.01 -1.08
C ALA A 139 -10.22 16.29 -0.83
N PHE A 140 -9.22 16.59 -1.64
CA PHE A 140 -8.46 17.84 -1.51
C PHE A 140 -9.29 19.09 -1.83
N ALA A 141 -10.27 19.01 -2.72
CA ALA A 141 -11.17 20.12 -3.00
C ALA A 141 -12.06 20.52 -1.81
N THR A 142 -12.27 19.60 -0.86
CA THR A 142 -13.07 19.87 0.36
C THR A 142 -12.23 20.41 1.53
N VAL A 143 -10.89 20.38 1.41
CA VAL A 143 -10.00 20.86 2.47
C VAL A 143 -9.89 22.38 2.39
N PRO A 144 -10.11 23.12 3.51
CA PRO A 144 -9.95 24.57 3.53
C PRO A 144 -8.53 24.97 3.14
N ALA A 145 -8.42 26.07 2.37
CA ALA A 145 -7.11 26.66 2.11
C ALA A 145 -6.39 26.98 3.43
N PRO A 146 -5.05 26.82 3.52
CA PRO A 146 -4.31 27.20 4.70
C PRO A 146 -4.62 28.66 5.03
N ARG A 147 -5.00 28.93 6.29
CA ARG A 147 -5.16 30.31 6.74
C ARG A 147 -3.79 30.98 6.67
N ALA A 148 -3.72 32.08 5.95
CA ALA A 148 -2.53 32.93 5.86
C ALA A 148 -2.14 33.47 7.24
#